data_b46da5f4f38314db5646de6faa20c328
#
_entry.id   b46da5f4f38314db5646de6faa20c328
#
_cell.length_a   1.000
_cell.length_b   1.000
_cell.length_c   1.000
_cell.angle_alpha   90.00
_cell.angle_beta   90.00
_cell.angle_gamma   90.00
#
_symmetry.space_group_name_H-M   'P 1'
#
loop_
_entity.id
_entity.type
_entity.pdbx_description
1 polymer ?
#
loop_
_entity_poly.entity_id
_entity_poly.type
_entity_poly.pdbx_seq_one_letter_code
_entity_poly.pdbx_strand_id
1 'polypeptide(L)'
;MPKKVKIKWLSGPEKQDYPAALSYLSLIYKEQTATSYVKKFKRAAISEFKAKDIFRASGLSLLGISNAYVEKDQQKIRSGQGLSPLLLVRNSVNGKVIIADGYHRLCAVYGFD
;
A
#
# COMPACT_ATOMS: atom_id res chain seq x y z
N MET A 1 0.40 29.77 6.71
CA MET A 1 -0.13 28.51 6.20
C MET A 1 0.88 27.39 6.40
N PRO A 2 0.47 26.30 7.02
CA PRO A 2 1.40 25.18 7.13
C PRO A 2 1.72 24.65 5.73
N LYS A 3 2.99 24.38 5.49
CA LYS A 3 3.41 23.76 4.24
C LYS A 3 2.84 22.35 4.16
N LYS A 4 2.27 22.01 3.01
CA LYS A 4 1.83 20.66 2.74
C LYS A 4 3.05 19.75 2.73
N VAL A 5 3.01 18.67 3.52
CA VAL A 5 4.11 17.71 3.57
C VAL A 5 4.13 16.93 2.25
N LYS A 6 5.29 16.94 1.59
CA LYS A 6 5.47 16.17 0.37
C LYS A 6 5.95 14.77 0.72
N ILE A 7 5.20 13.77 0.29
CA ILE A 7 5.56 12.38 0.53
C ILE A 7 6.60 11.95 -0.51
N LYS A 8 7.69 11.40 -0.01
CA LYS A 8 8.74 10.86 -0.87
C LYS A 8 8.53 9.36 -1.05
N TRP A 9 8.46 8.92 -2.29
CA TRP A 9 8.31 7.51 -2.63
C TRP A 9 9.61 6.93 -3.13
N LEU A 10 9.90 5.69 -2.76
CA LEU A 10 10.98 4.93 -3.37
C LEU A 10 10.62 4.61 -4.82
N SER A 11 11.64 4.33 -5.64
CA SER A 11 11.44 4.04 -7.07
C SER A 11 10.73 2.71 -7.34
N GLY A 12 10.67 1.85 -6.35
CA GLY A 12 9.99 0.57 -6.44
C GLY A 12 9.83 -0.06 -5.07
N PRO A 13 9.04 -1.15 -4.97
CA PRO A 13 8.88 -1.87 -3.71
C PRO A 13 10.20 -2.37 -3.15
N GLU A 14 10.27 -2.46 -1.83
CA GLU A 14 11.41 -3.06 -1.17
C GLU A 14 11.36 -4.59 -1.28
N LYS A 15 12.51 -5.23 -1.13
CA LYS A 15 12.63 -6.68 -1.33
C LYS A 15 11.67 -7.49 -0.46
N GLN A 16 11.46 -7.06 0.79
CA GLN A 16 10.57 -7.75 1.72
C GLN A 16 9.09 -7.55 1.42
N ASP A 17 8.73 -6.57 0.60
CA ASP A 17 7.33 -6.29 0.27
C ASP A 17 6.70 -7.43 -0.54
N TYR A 18 7.48 -8.07 -1.41
CA TYR A 18 6.97 -9.15 -2.26
C TYR A 18 6.59 -10.40 -1.47
N PRO A 19 7.44 -10.93 -0.55
CA PRO A 19 7.01 -12.04 0.30
C PRO A 19 5.82 -11.70 1.18
N ALA A 20 5.73 -10.47 1.69
CA ALA A 20 4.60 -10.03 2.50
C ALA A 20 3.30 -10.07 1.68
N ALA A 21 3.35 -9.57 0.44
CA ALA A 21 2.20 -9.62 -0.47
C ALA A 21 1.80 -11.06 -0.78
N LEU A 22 2.78 -11.95 -1.01
CA LEU A 22 2.51 -13.35 -1.30
C LEU A 22 1.80 -14.02 -0.13
N SER A 23 2.24 -13.77 1.10
CA SER A 23 1.62 -14.32 2.30
C SER A 23 0.15 -13.90 2.41
N TYR A 24 -0.12 -12.63 2.18
CA TYR A 24 -1.50 -12.11 2.25
C TYR A 24 -2.36 -12.69 1.12
N LEU A 25 -1.88 -12.66 -0.10
CA LEU A 25 -2.63 -13.14 -1.27
C LEU A 25 -2.91 -14.64 -1.20
N SER A 26 -2.02 -15.40 -0.54
CA SER A 26 -2.21 -16.86 -0.37
C SER A 26 -3.38 -17.19 0.57
N LEU A 27 -3.85 -16.23 1.36
CA LEU A 27 -5.08 -16.39 2.17
C LEU A 27 -6.34 -16.25 1.31
N ILE A 28 -6.24 -15.56 0.19
CA ILE A 28 -7.39 -15.20 -0.66
C ILE A 28 -7.43 -16.06 -1.90
N TYR A 29 -6.29 -16.37 -2.48
CA TYR A 29 -6.14 -17.08 -3.73
C TYR A 29 -5.35 -18.36 -3.54
N LYS A 30 -5.49 -19.28 -4.50
CA LYS A 30 -4.61 -20.45 -4.59
C LYS A 30 -3.16 -19.98 -4.76
N GLU A 31 -2.22 -20.79 -4.28
CA GLU A 31 -0.79 -20.45 -4.32
C GLU A 31 -0.30 -20.06 -5.71
N GLN A 32 -0.72 -20.78 -6.75
CA GLN A 32 -0.34 -20.48 -8.12
C GLN A 32 -0.79 -19.07 -8.55
N THR A 33 -2.01 -18.71 -8.19
CA THR A 33 -2.57 -17.38 -8.51
C THR A 33 -1.83 -16.29 -7.73
N ALA A 34 -1.60 -16.49 -6.45
CA ALA A 34 -0.87 -15.53 -5.61
C ALA A 34 0.54 -15.31 -6.14
N THR A 35 1.25 -16.39 -6.49
CA THR A 35 2.59 -16.31 -7.07
C THR A 35 2.59 -15.54 -8.40
N SER A 36 1.58 -15.76 -9.22
CA SER A 36 1.43 -15.04 -10.49
C SER A 36 1.29 -13.54 -10.28
N TYR A 37 0.48 -13.11 -9.30
CA TYR A 37 0.33 -11.69 -8.98
C TYR A 37 1.65 -11.08 -8.51
N VAL A 38 2.40 -11.77 -7.67
CA VAL A 38 3.69 -11.26 -7.18
C VAL A 38 4.67 -11.09 -8.33
N LYS A 39 4.71 -12.01 -9.28
CA LYS A 39 5.54 -11.86 -10.48
C LYS A 39 5.13 -10.64 -11.29
N LYS A 40 3.84 -10.38 -11.40
CA LYS A 40 3.33 -9.20 -12.11
C LYS A 40 3.73 -7.90 -11.40
N PHE A 41 3.72 -7.88 -10.07
CA PHE A 41 4.18 -6.71 -9.31
C PHE A 41 5.60 -6.30 -9.68
N LYS A 42 6.47 -7.28 -9.89
CA LYS A 42 7.88 -7.01 -10.21
C LYS A 42 8.07 -6.33 -11.56
N ARG A 43 7.06 -6.43 -12.45
CA ARG A 43 7.10 -5.83 -13.79
C ARG A 43 6.16 -4.65 -13.96
N ALA A 44 5.29 -4.40 -12.98
CA ALA A 44 4.30 -3.36 -13.09
C ALA A 44 4.93 -1.98 -12.98
N ALA A 45 4.43 -1.05 -13.81
CA ALA A 45 4.77 0.35 -13.67
C ALA A 45 4.04 0.92 -12.45
N ILE A 46 4.64 1.95 -11.82
CA ILE A 46 4.03 2.63 -10.69
C ILE A 46 2.98 3.61 -11.22
N SER A 47 1.77 3.53 -10.67
CA SER A 47 0.67 4.45 -10.98
C SER A 47 0.35 5.27 -9.75
N GLU A 48 -0.25 6.44 -9.97
CA GLU A 48 -0.65 7.33 -8.87
C GLU A 48 -2.17 7.33 -8.71
N PHE A 49 -2.60 7.19 -7.47
CA PHE A 49 -4.01 7.29 -7.09
C PHE A 49 -4.11 8.05 -5.77
N LYS A 50 -5.23 8.70 -5.55
CA LYS A 50 -5.49 9.35 -4.27
C LYS A 50 -5.73 8.30 -3.19
N ALA A 51 -5.17 8.51 -2.00
CA ALA A 51 -5.33 7.58 -0.88
C ALA A 51 -6.80 7.32 -0.56
N LYS A 52 -7.62 8.37 -0.57
CA LYS A 52 -9.07 8.23 -0.31
C LYS A 52 -9.76 7.31 -1.30
N ASP A 53 -9.34 7.35 -2.56
CA ASP A 53 -9.95 6.51 -3.60
C ASP A 53 -9.54 5.04 -3.42
N ILE A 54 -8.30 4.79 -3.01
CA ILE A 54 -7.85 3.44 -2.70
C ILE A 54 -8.64 2.88 -1.50
N PHE A 55 -8.87 3.70 -0.45
CA PHE A 55 -9.69 3.27 0.69
C PHE A 55 -11.11 2.89 0.26
N ARG A 56 -11.74 3.74 -0.54
CA ARG A 56 -13.10 3.45 -1.03
C ARG A 56 -13.13 2.16 -1.84
N ALA A 57 -12.15 1.97 -2.71
CA ALA A 57 -12.09 0.78 -3.57
C ALA A 57 -11.76 -0.49 -2.79
N SER A 58 -11.01 -0.39 -1.70
CA SER A 58 -10.64 -1.55 -0.87
C SER A 58 -11.72 -1.95 0.13
N GLY A 59 -12.56 -1.01 0.54
CA GLY A 59 -13.56 -1.23 1.58
C GLY A 59 -12.98 -1.42 2.98
N LEU A 60 -11.71 -1.12 3.19
CA LEU A 60 -11.06 -1.26 4.49
C LEU A 60 -11.25 -0.02 5.35
N SER A 61 -11.20 -0.21 6.67
CA SER A 61 -11.30 0.89 7.63
C SER A 61 -9.97 1.60 7.79
N LEU A 62 -10.05 2.90 8.07
CA LEU A 62 -8.85 3.71 8.34
C LEU A 62 -8.33 3.43 9.75
N LEU A 63 -7.03 3.16 9.86
CA LEU A 63 -6.32 3.10 11.13
C LEU A 63 -5.67 4.45 11.43
N GLY A 64 -5.85 4.95 12.65
CA GLY A 64 -5.26 6.20 13.07
C GLY A 64 -3.89 6.05 13.70
N ILE A 65 -3.37 7.16 14.25
CA ILE A 65 -2.03 7.22 14.84
C ILE A 65 -1.91 6.41 16.13
N SER A 66 -3.02 5.96 16.70
CA SER A 66 -2.97 5.00 17.82
C SER A 66 -2.38 3.64 17.40
N ASN A 67 -2.37 3.36 16.09
CA ASN A 67 -1.69 2.18 15.57
C ASN A 67 -0.19 2.49 15.43
N ALA A 68 0.65 1.68 16.07
CA ALA A 68 2.10 1.93 16.10
C ALA A 68 2.74 1.91 14.71
N TYR A 69 2.26 1.06 13.80
CA TYR A 69 2.80 0.98 12.44
C TYR A 69 2.42 2.22 11.63
N VAL A 70 1.20 2.72 11.78
CA VAL A 70 0.77 3.94 11.11
C VAL A 70 1.58 5.14 11.61
N GLU A 71 1.76 5.25 12.93
CA GLU A 71 2.56 6.33 13.52
C GLU A 71 4.00 6.29 13.03
N LYS A 72 4.60 5.10 12.99
CA LYS A 72 5.97 4.92 12.49
C LYS A 72 6.11 5.41 11.05
N ASP A 73 5.15 5.05 10.19
CA ASP A 73 5.18 5.47 8.80
C ASP A 73 4.96 6.98 8.67
N GLN A 74 4.11 7.58 9.50
CA GLN A 74 3.94 9.03 9.51
C GLN A 74 5.22 9.75 9.94
N GLN A 75 5.97 9.20 10.89
CA GLN A 75 7.26 9.75 11.27
C GLN A 75 8.26 9.71 10.12
N LYS A 76 8.28 8.63 9.35
CA LYS A 76 9.10 8.55 8.13
C LYS A 76 8.74 9.66 7.14
N ILE A 77 7.46 9.90 6.94
CA ILE A 77 6.99 10.96 6.04
C ILE A 77 7.49 12.32 6.52
N ARG A 78 7.33 12.62 7.81
CA ARG A 78 7.76 13.91 8.39
C ARG A 78 9.27 14.11 8.30
N SER A 79 10.04 13.04 8.43
CA SER A 79 11.50 13.11 8.38
C SER A 79 12.07 13.07 6.95
N GLY A 80 11.21 13.00 5.94
CA GLY A 80 11.65 12.98 4.54
C GLY A 80 12.18 11.65 4.06
N GLN A 81 11.94 10.57 4.79
CA GLN A 81 12.32 9.24 4.34
C GLN A 81 11.37 8.75 3.26
N GLY A 82 11.90 7.97 2.32
CA GLY A 82 11.08 7.37 1.27
C GLY A 82 10.24 6.22 1.77
N LEU A 83 9.01 6.13 1.25
CA LEU A 83 8.13 5.00 1.47
C LEU A 83 8.12 4.09 0.25
N SER A 84 8.05 2.79 0.46
CA SER A 84 7.87 1.87 -0.65
C SER A 84 6.44 1.97 -1.19
N PRO A 85 6.28 1.86 -2.53
CA PRO A 85 4.94 1.87 -3.14
C PRO A 85 4.08 0.72 -2.60
N LEU A 86 2.77 0.93 -2.61
CA LEU A 86 1.82 -0.11 -2.25
C LEU A 86 1.71 -1.14 -3.37
N LEU A 87 1.42 -2.38 -3.00
CA LEU A 87 1.13 -3.45 -3.95
C LEU A 87 -0.37 -3.71 -3.94
N LEU A 88 -1.03 -3.40 -5.06
CA LEU A 88 -2.48 -3.47 -5.19
C LEU A 88 -2.88 -4.46 -6.27
N VAL A 89 -3.94 -5.21 -6.02
CA VAL A 89 -4.53 -6.12 -6.99
C VAL A 89 -5.97 -5.70 -7.26
N ARG A 90 -6.32 -5.55 -8.53
CA ARG A 90 -7.72 -5.31 -8.92
C ARG A 90 -8.47 -6.64 -8.92
N ASN A 91 -9.55 -6.69 -8.16
CA ASN A 91 -10.46 -7.83 -8.18
C ASN A 91 -11.72 -7.43 -8.91
N SER A 92 -11.75 -7.68 -10.21
CA SER A 92 -12.88 -7.30 -11.07
C SER A 92 -14.14 -8.10 -10.79
N VAL A 93 -14.02 -9.25 -10.15
CA VAL A 93 -15.19 -10.11 -9.85
C VAL A 93 -16.12 -9.44 -8.84
N ASN A 94 -15.56 -8.83 -7.80
CA ASN A 94 -16.35 -8.14 -6.77
C ASN A 94 -16.18 -6.61 -6.78
N GLY A 95 -15.44 -6.08 -7.75
CA GLY A 95 -15.24 -4.64 -7.91
C GLY A 95 -14.39 -3.99 -6.84
N LYS A 96 -13.59 -4.76 -6.12
CA LYS A 96 -12.74 -4.23 -5.04
C LYS A 96 -11.27 -4.23 -5.42
N VAL A 97 -10.52 -3.34 -4.76
CA VAL A 97 -9.06 -3.36 -4.78
C VAL A 97 -8.57 -4.09 -3.54
N ILE A 98 -7.63 -5.02 -3.73
CA ILE A 98 -6.99 -5.74 -2.64
C ILE A 98 -5.64 -5.08 -2.38
N ILE A 99 -5.41 -4.68 -1.13
CA ILE A 99 -4.11 -4.15 -0.72
C ILE A 99 -3.25 -5.34 -0.30
N ALA A 100 -2.44 -5.84 -1.23
CA ALA A 100 -1.59 -7.00 -0.99
C ALA A 100 -0.46 -6.68 -0.01
N ASP A 101 0.04 -5.44 -0.05
CA ASP A 101 1.04 -4.95 0.88
C ASP A 101 0.94 -3.43 0.96
N GLY A 102 1.13 -2.89 2.17
CA GLY A 102 1.20 -1.45 2.38
C GLY A 102 -0.03 -0.82 3.02
N TYR A 103 -0.91 -1.59 3.65
CA TYR A 103 -2.11 -1.03 4.28
C TYR A 103 -1.77 0.04 5.33
N HIS A 104 -0.77 -0.20 6.18
CA HIS A 104 -0.37 0.80 7.18
C HIS A 104 0.23 2.05 6.53
N ARG A 105 0.98 1.89 5.44
CA ARG A 105 1.49 3.03 4.66
C ARG A 105 0.36 3.85 4.07
N LEU A 106 -0.67 3.19 3.55
CA LEU A 106 -1.85 3.89 3.02
C LEU A 106 -2.53 4.72 4.11
N CYS A 107 -2.71 4.15 5.30
CA CYS A 107 -3.30 4.87 6.43
C CYS A 107 -2.45 6.09 6.82
N ALA A 108 -1.12 5.92 6.84
CA ALA A 108 -0.21 7.01 7.17
C ALA A 108 -0.28 8.13 6.13
N VAL A 109 -0.29 7.79 4.85
CA VAL A 109 -0.38 8.76 3.75
C VAL A 109 -1.70 9.52 3.81
N TYR A 110 -2.78 8.83 4.10
CA TYR A 110 -4.12 9.46 4.21
C TYR A 110 -4.12 10.59 5.24
N GLY A 111 -3.36 10.45 6.32
CA GLY A 111 -3.26 11.49 7.35
C GLY A 111 -2.64 12.80 6.88
N PHE A 112 -1.97 12.81 5.72
CA PHE A 112 -1.36 14.00 5.12
C PHE A 112 -2.10 14.49 3.87
N ASP A 113 -3.20 13.89 3.57
CA ASP A 113 -3.96 14.18 2.34
C ASP A 113 -4.85 15.42 2.46
#